data_f94642c3002d8c20d2c7d836f494aa89
#
_entry.id   f94642c3002d8c20d2c7d836f494aa89
#
_cell.length_a   1.000
_cell.length_b   1.000
_cell.length_c   1.000
_cell.angle_alpha   90.00
_cell.angle_beta   90.00
_cell.angle_gamma   90.00
#
_symmetry.space_group_name_H-M   'P 1'
#
loop_
_entity.id
_entity.type
_entity.pdbx_description
1 polymer ?
#
loop_
_entity_poly.entity_id
_entity_poly.type
_entity_poly.pdbx_seq_one_letter_code
_entity_poly.pdbx_strand_id
1 'polypeptide(L)'
;MVGNAGPLARSAVRRSPRPLGLVIAAVLTAVTVTACADSEPVPDPVLVWVDGEPGGPLESDPWVRAARVAETEFALASNVADFSRPELLNSWTYFRVADFAGAVRGDLLYGTPKVYTGPLPFAPVEVRVADDGKSAEVAACIDNQEILPSQYDGNRWPNAVVFWVDLMDDGLRRVRAVGPPPEPFRLADGTELTAEYCDTVPIHRAVFEPVPDLAALGEKDRGDVVPPPSPSPSATS
;
A
#
# COMPACT_ATOMS: atom_id res chain seq x y z
N MET A 1 14.71 -18.22 -61.92
CA MET A 1 14.76 -19.68 -62.12
C MET A 1 13.57 -20.22 -61.38
N VAL A 2 12.49 -20.49 -62.14
CA VAL A 2 11.96 -21.77 -62.61
C VAL A 2 11.62 -22.64 -61.36
N GLY A 3 10.39 -22.77 -60.93
CA GLY A 3 9.25 -23.37 -61.58
C GLY A 3 9.07 -24.81 -61.09
N ASN A 4 7.97 -25.11 -60.45
CA ASN A 4 7.22 -26.29 -60.83
C ASN A 4 5.85 -26.35 -60.16
N ALA A 5 4.83 -26.34 -60.98
CA ALA A 5 3.46 -26.71 -60.67
C ALA A 5 3.26 -28.20 -61.04
N GLY A 6 2.40 -28.89 -60.29
CA GLY A 6 1.95 -30.20 -60.68
C GLY A 6 0.79 -30.68 -59.80
N PRO A 7 -0.09 -31.61 -60.27
CA PRO A 7 -1.43 -31.22 -60.68
C PRO A 7 -2.56 -31.89 -59.82
N LEU A 8 -3.76 -31.39 -60.10
CA LEU A 8 -5.09 -31.82 -59.60
C LEU A 8 -5.37 -33.32 -59.83
N ALA A 9 -5.89 -33.99 -58.83
CA ALA A 9 -6.66 -35.22 -59.01
C ALA A 9 -8.10 -35.03 -58.47
N ARG A 10 -9.03 -35.02 -59.40
CA ARG A 10 -10.47 -35.16 -59.18
C ARG A 10 -10.76 -36.65 -58.98
N SER A 11 -11.57 -37.00 -57.99
CA SER A 11 -12.28 -38.28 -58.00
C SER A 11 -13.68 -38.14 -57.37
N ALA A 12 -14.54 -38.58 -58.14
CA ALA A 12 -15.96 -38.69 -58.29
C ALA A 12 -16.74 -39.27 -57.09
N VAL A 13 -17.83 -38.64 -56.99
CA VAL A 13 -19.18 -38.99 -56.47
C VAL A 13 -19.50 -40.49 -56.41
N ARG A 14 -20.00 -40.92 -55.26
CA ARG A 14 -21.01 -41.98 -55.14
C ARG A 14 -22.07 -41.55 -54.13
N ARG A 15 -23.29 -41.33 -54.66
CA ARG A 15 -24.54 -41.24 -53.90
C ARG A 15 -25.04 -42.65 -53.57
N SER A 16 -25.56 -42.84 -52.36
CA SER A 16 -26.48 -43.89 -52.01
C SER A 16 -27.48 -43.41 -50.95
N PRO A 17 -28.71 -43.87 -50.97
CA PRO A 17 -29.82 -43.23 -50.34
C PRO A 17 -30.23 -43.82 -48.97
N ARG A 18 -30.81 -42.98 -48.19
CA ARG A 18 -31.67 -43.03 -46.98
C ARG A 18 -32.13 -44.37 -46.42
N PRO A 19 -32.27 -44.44 -45.03
CA PRO A 19 -33.59 -44.22 -44.49
C PRO A 19 -33.68 -43.17 -43.35
N LEU A 20 -34.87 -42.60 -43.25
CA LEU A 20 -35.33 -41.73 -42.15
C LEU A 20 -35.29 -42.53 -40.84
N GLY A 21 -34.58 -42.01 -39.86
CA GLY A 21 -34.72 -42.38 -38.46
C GLY A 21 -34.84 -41.11 -37.65
N LEU A 22 -36.05 -40.88 -37.15
CA LEU A 22 -36.39 -39.78 -36.27
C LEU A 22 -35.79 -40.06 -34.90
N VAL A 23 -34.65 -39.43 -34.58
CA VAL A 23 -34.07 -39.41 -33.22
C VAL A 23 -34.36 -38.07 -32.60
N ILE A 24 -35.30 -38.05 -31.65
CA ILE A 24 -35.53 -36.91 -30.75
C ILE A 24 -34.36 -36.88 -29.78
N ALA A 25 -33.37 -36.05 -30.06
CA ALA A 25 -32.31 -35.72 -29.14
C ALA A 25 -32.83 -34.67 -28.15
N ALA A 26 -33.22 -35.12 -26.95
CA ALA A 26 -33.42 -34.22 -25.81
C ALA A 26 -32.07 -33.59 -25.42
N VAL A 27 -31.87 -32.35 -25.82
CA VAL A 27 -30.72 -31.53 -25.36
C VAL A 27 -31.02 -31.09 -23.94
N LEU A 28 -30.49 -31.85 -22.97
CA LEU A 28 -30.33 -31.39 -21.59
C LEU A 28 -29.22 -30.32 -21.57
N THR A 29 -29.60 -29.07 -21.64
CA THR A 29 -28.73 -27.93 -21.34
C THR A 29 -28.48 -27.95 -19.83
N ALA A 30 -27.37 -28.55 -19.41
CA ALA A 30 -26.84 -28.37 -18.08
C ALA A 30 -26.35 -26.92 -17.98
N VAL A 31 -27.13 -26.05 -17.35
CA VAL A 31 -26.71 -24.72 -16.93
C VAL A 31 -25.75 -24.96 -15.77
N THR A 32 -24.44 -24.97 -16.05
CA THR A 32 -23.43 -24.86 -15.02
C THR A 32 -23.47 -23.44 -14.47
N VAL A 33 -24.17 -23.26 -13.37
CA VAL A 33 -24.04 -22.05 -12.54
C VAL A 33 -22.63 -22.11 -11.96
N THR A 34 -21.69 -21.45 -12.61
CA THR A 34 -20.40 -21.12 -11.99
C THR A 34 -20.71 -20.14 -10.87
N ALA A 35 -20.92 -20.64 -9.66
CA ALA A 35 -20.90 -19.81 -8.48
C ALA A 35 -19.51 -19.16 -8.46
N CYS A 36 -19.44 -17.85 -8.71
CA CYS A 36 -18.31 -17.07 -8.25
C CYS A 36 -18.27 -17.28 -6.74
N ALA A 37 -17.35 -18.09 -6.26
CA ALA A 37 -17.04 -18.14 -4.85
C ALA A 37 -16.50 -16.74 -4.54
N ASP A 38 -17.31 -15.92 -3.88
CA ASP A 38 -16.83 -14.71 -3.25
C ASP A 38 -15.68 -15.16 -2.32
N SER A 39 -14.45 -14.89 -2.71
CA SER A 39 -13.30 -15.16 -1.85
C SER A 39 -13.52 -14.34 -0.60
N GLU A 40 -13.62 -14.98 0.55
CA GLU A 40 -13.66 -14.25 1.83
C GLU A 40 -12.49 -13.26 1.85
N PRO A 41 -12.75 -12.00 2.23
CA PRO A 41 -11.68 -11.03 2.32
C PRO A 41 -10.61 -11.55 3.30
N VAL A 42 -9.38 -11.61 2.83
CA VAL A 42 -8.24 -11.97 3.68
C VAL A 42 -8.13 -10.89 4.76
N PRO A 43 -8.19 -11.26 6.05
CA PRO A 43 -8.09 -10.26 7.11
C PRO A 43 -6.73 -9.55 7.06
N ASP A 44 -6.72 -8.28 7.46
CA ASP A 44 -5.48 -7.53 7.59
C ASP A 44 -4.53 -8.24 8.58
N PRO A 45 -3.23 -8.23 8.33
CA PRO A 45 -2.26 -8.80 9.25
C PRO A 45 -2.27 -8.07 10.60
N VAL A 46 -1.95 -8.79 11.65
CA VAL A 46 -1.84 -8.22 13.01
C VAL A 46 -0.51 -7.50 13.15
N LEU A 47 -0.51 -6.34 13.79
CA LEU A 47 0.71 -5.61 14.13
C LEU A 47 1.30 -6.15 15.44
N VAL A 48 2.55 -6.60 15.39
CA VAL A 48 3.28 -7.17 16.56
C VAL A 48 4.51 -6.33 16.84
N TRP A 49 4.63 -5.85 18.08
CA TRP A 49 5.79 -5.08 18.53
C TRP A 49 6.95 -6.01 18.91
N VAL A 50 8.05 -5.92 18.15
CA VAL A 50 9.24 -6.78 18.35
C VAL A 50 10.02 -6.39 19.60
N ASP A 51 10.15 -5.08 19.82
CA ASP A 51 10.95 -4.52 20.93
C ASP A 51 10.04 -4.06 22.10
N GLY A 52 8.78 -4.56 22.13
CA GLY A 52 7.75 -4.09 23.06
C GLY A 52 7.04 -2.83 22.55
N GLU A 53 5.83 -2.62 23.05
CA GLU A 53 5.01 -1.47 22.67
C GLU A 53 5.67 -0.15 23.08
N PRO A 54 5.69 0.89 22.22
CA PRO A 54 6.29 2.16 22.56
C PRO A 54 5.53 2.79 23.73
N GLY A 55 6.27 3.33 24.69
CA GLY A 55 5.75 3.97 25.89
C GLY A 55 6.08 5.45 25.92
N GLY A 56 5.49 6.15 26.88
CA GLY A 56 5.78 7.56 27.12
C GLY A 56 4.58 8.47 26.88
N PRO A 57 4.65 9.73 27.37
CA PRO A 57 3.51 10.65 27.37
C PRO A 57 3.06 11.04 25.95
N LEU A 58 3.98 11.10 24.98
CA LEU A 58 3.66 11.49 23.61
C LEU A 58 2.90 10.40 22.84
N GLU A 59 3.01 9.12 23.21
CA GLU A 59 2.25 8.05 22.53
C GLU A 59 0.73 8.17 22.69
N SER A 60 0.28 8.82 23.76
CA SER A 60 -1.14 9.13 23.97
C SER A 60 -1.62 10.39 23.24
N ASP A 61 -0.70 11.18 22.69
CA ASP A 61 -1.02 12.42 21.98
C ASP A 61 -1.82 12.11 20.70
N PRO A 62 -2.92 12.81 20.41
CA PRO A 62 -3.76 12.52 19.25
C PRO A 62 -3.08 12.79 17.90
N TRP A 63 -2.07 13.65 17.84
CA TRP A 63 -1.31 13.92 16.61
C TRP A 63 -0.29 12.82 16.35
N VAL A 64 0.35 12.30 17.41
CA VAL A 64 1.26 11.15 17.32
C VAL A 64 0.49 9.89 16.90
N ARG A 65 -0.68 9.65 17.50
CA ARG A 65 -1.52 8.51 17.12
C ARG A 65 -1.96 8.58 15.66
N ALA A 66 -2.28 9.78 15.16
CA ALA A 66 -2.61 9.96 13.75
C ALA A 66 -1.43 9.60 12.84
N ALA A 67 -0.20 10.00 13.19
CA ALA A 67 1.00 9.61 12.46
C ALA A 67 1.25 8.09 12.50
N ARG A 68 1.03 7.43 13.66
CA ARG A 68 1.16 5.97 13.80
C ARG A 68 0.18 5.22 12.89
N VAL A 69 -1.10 5.62 12.91
CA VAL A 69 -2.12 5.04 12.03
C VAL A 69 -1.77 5.26 10.57
N ALA A 70 -1.33 6.46 10.21
CA ALA A 70 -0.97 6.81 8.84
C ALA A 70 0.14 5.89 8.29
N GLU A 71 1.22 5.69 9.04
CA GLU A 71 2.33 4.81 8.61
C GLU A 71 1.90 3.34 8.52
N THR A 72 1.04 2.89 9.44
CA THR A 72 0.50 1.52 9.39
C THR A 72 -0.35 1.31 8.14
N GLU A 73 -1.28 2.22 7.87
CA GLU A 73 -2.18 2.11 6.72
C GLU A 73 -1.45 2.27 5.38
N PHE A 74 -0.42 3.13 5.32
CA PHE A 74 0.46 3.22 4.16
C PHE A 74 1.13 1.89 3.84
N ALA A 75 1.72 1.23 4.84
CA ALA A 75 2.40 -0.05 4.66
C ALA A 75 1.41 -1.16 4.24
N LEU A 76 0.23 -1.24 4.89
CA LEU A 76 -0.82 -2.20 4.53
C LEU A 76 -1.31 -2.01 3.09
N ALA A 77 -1.65 -0.78 2.70
CA ALA A 77 -2.12 -0.47 1.36
C ALA A 77 -1.08 -0.77 0.29
N SER A 78 0.18 -0.44 0.54
CA SER A 78 1.28 -0.69 -0.37
C SER A 78 1.52 -2.18 -0.58
N ASN A 79 1.44 -2.99 0.48
CA ASN A 79 1.66 -4.43 0.43
C ASN A 79 0.63 -5.18 -0.41
N VAL A 80 -0.60 -4.66 -0.51
CA VAL A 80 -1.67 -5.26 -1.32
C VAL A 80 -1.96 -4.46 -2.59
N ALA A 81 -1.27 -3.34 -2.82
CA ALA A 81 -1.48 -2.40 -3.92
C ALA A 81 -2.93 -1.87 -3.99
N ASP A 82 -3.57 -1.66 -2.83
CA ASP A 82 -4.93 -1.11 -2.73
C ASP A 82 -4.94 0.20 -1.93
N PHE A 83 -5.08 1.31 -2.63
CA PHE A 83 -5.11 2.66 -2.07
C PHE A 83 -6.53 3.23 -1.94
N SER A 84 -7.55 2.39 -2.11
CA SER A 84 -8.95 2.77 -1.89
C SER A 84 -9.42 2.54 -0.44
N ARG A 85 -8.57 1.99 0.42
CA ARG A 85 -8.85 1.66 1.82
C ARG A 85 -9.33 2.90 2.58
N PRO A 86 -10.50 2.82 3.27
CA PRO A 86 -11.03 3.98 4.01
C PRO A 86 -10.09 4.47 5.12
N GLU A 87 -9.42 3.56 5.83
CA GLU A 87 -8.49 3.86 6.93
C GLU A 87 -7.28 4.67 6.43
N LEU A 88 -6.74 4.32 5.26
CA LEU A 88 -5.68 5.06 4.60
C LEU A 88 -6.15 6.49 4.24
N LEU A 89 -7.34 6.62 3.66
CA LEU A 89 -7.92 7.90 3.27
C LEU A 89 -8.31 8.78 4.49
N ASN A 90 -8.53 8.14 5.64
CA ASN A 90 -8.79 8.82 6.91
C ASN A 90 -7.50 9.25 7.62
N SER A 91 -6.34 8.70 7.27
CA SER A 91 -5.06 8.95 7.92
C SER A 91 -4.08 9.79 7.10
N TRP A 92 -4.18 9.78 5.77
CA TRP A 92 -3.37 10.58 4.86
C TRP A 92 -4.22 11.53 4.02
N THR A 93 -3.64 12.65 3.58
CA THR A 93 -4.30 13.51 2.60
C THR A 93 -4.40 12.80 1.25
N TYR A 94 -5.46 13.10 0.50
CA TYR A 94 -5.73 12.47 -0.80
C TYR A 94 -4.54 12.51 -1.76
N PHE A 95 -3.87 13.65 -1.87
CA PHE A 95 -2.73 13.81 -2.78
C PHE A 95 -1.58 12.87 -2.42
N ARG A 96 -1.32 12.67 -1.12
CA ARG A 96 -0.29 11.73 -0.67
C ARG A 96 -0.65 10.29 -0.99
N VAL A 97 -1.91 9.91 -0.80
CA VAL A 97 -2.39 8.58 -1.18
C VAL A 97 -2.27 8.34 -2.69
N ALA A 98 -2.57 9.35 -3.51
CA ALA A 98 -2.38 9.27 -4.95
C ALA A 98 -0.89 9.13 -5.35
N ASP A 99 0.03 9.84 -4.67
CA ASP A 99 1.48 9.70 -4.86
C ASP A 99 1.95 8.29 -4.51
N PHE A 100 1.47 7.71 -3.40
CA PHE A 100 1.81 6.35 -2.99
C PHE A 100 1.35 5.31 -4.04
N ALA A 101 0.11 5.43 -4.52
CA ALA A 101 -0.40 4.59 -5.59
C ALA A 101 0.46 4.71 -6.86
N GLY A 102 0.92 5.92 -7.18
CA GLY A 102 1.84 6.19 -8.29
C GLY A 102 3.19 5.52 -8.12
N ALA A 103 3.75 5.55 -6.91
CA ALA A 103 5.03 4.91 -6.60
C ALA A 103 4.96 3.38 -6.76
N VAL A 104 3.92 2.75 -6.18
CA VAL A 104 3.74 1.29 -6.31
C VAL A 104 3.51 0.88 -7.77
N ARG A 105 2.75 1.67 -8.56
CA ARG A 105 2.63 1.44 -10.01
C ARG A 105 3.98 1.50 -10.72
N GLY A 106 4.85 2.41 -10.30
CA GLY A 106 6.21 2.52 -10.82
C GLY A 106 7.02 1.28 -10.50
N ASP A 107 7.02 0.84 -9.25
CA ASP A 107 7.75 -0.35 -8.82
C ASP A 107 7.28 -1.60 -9.59
N LEU A 108 5.97 -1.82 -9.74
CA LEU A 108 5.43 -2.94 -10.52
C LEU A 108 5.77 -2.83 -12.01
N LEU A 109 5.73 -1.62 -12.59
CA LEU A 109 6.10 -1.40 -14.00
C LEU A 109 7.54 -1.81 -14.29
N TYR A 110 8.47 -1.54 -13.35
CA TYR A 110 9.88 -1.85 -13.50
C TYR A 110 10.26 -3.23 -12.98
N GLY A 111 9.30 -4.04 -12.50
CA GLY A 111 9.55 -5.37 -11.96
C GLY A 111 10.34 -5.35 -10.64
N THR A 112 10.17 -4.32 -9.86
CA THR A 112 10.82 -4.14 -8.56
C THR A 112 9.79 -4.02 -7.42
N PRO A 113 8.87 -5.01 -7.27
CA PRO A 113 7.88 -4.96 -6.21
C PRO A 113 8.57 -4.91 -4.84
N LYS A 114 7.94 -4.20 -3.91
CA LYS A 114 8.43 -4.06 -2.54
C LYS A 114 7.28 -4.26 -1.56
N VAL A 115 7.52 -5.01 -0.49
CA VAL A 115 6.59 -5.10 0.64
C VAL A 115 7.27 -4.59 1.90
N TYR A 116 6.50 -3.92 2.72
CA TYR A 116 6.90 -3.40 4.02
C TYR A 116 6.58 -4.44 5.08
N THR A 117 7.57 -4.92 5.84
CA THR A 117 7.33 -5.92 6.88
C THR A 117 6.59 -5.36 8.09
N GLY A 118 6.51 -4.02 8.21
CA GLY A 118 5.80 -3.27 9.23
C GLY A 118 5.72 -1.79 8.86
N PRO A 119 5.10 -0.96 9.71
CA PRO A 119 5.10 0.49 9.53
C PRO A 119 6.50 1.09 9.74
N LEU A 120 6.69 2.33 9.28
CA LEU A 120 7.92 3.07 9.56
C LEU A 120 8.15 3.18 11.08
N PRO A 121 9.28 2.65 11.60
CA PRO A 121 9.59 2.79 13.01
C PRO A 121 9.93 4.24 13.34
N PHE A 122 9.25 4.82 14.33
CA PHE A 122 9.61 6.15 14.80
C PHE A 122 9.40 6.30 16.31
N ALA A 123 10.09 7.25 16.91
CA ALA A 123 9.90 7.67 18.29
C ALA A 123 9.58 9.17 18.29
N PRO A 124 8.39 9.61 18.74
CA PRO A 124 8.05 11.02 18.83
C PRO A 124 8.90 11.69 19.91
N VAL A 125 9.44 12.86 19.61
CA VAL A 125 10.26 13.62 20.55
C VAL A 125 9.63 14.94 20.96
N GLU A 126 8.79 15.53 20.09
CA GLU A 126 8.07 16.77 20.39
C GLU A 126 6.82 16.88 19.51
N VAL A 127 5.77 17.52 20.02
CA VAL A 127 4.58 17.91 19.25
C VAL A 127 4.40 19.42 19.36
N ARG A 128 4.34 20.11 18.23
CA ARG A 128 4.05 21.53 18.13
C ARG A 128 2.72 21.73 17.46
N VAL A 129 1.73 22.13 18.23
CA VAL A 129 0.40 22.47 17.71
C VAL A 129 0.40 23.94 17.31
N ALA A 130 -0.11 24.25 16.12
CA ALA A 130 -0.30 25.63 15.69
C ALA A 130 -1.31 26.37 16.59
N ASP A 131 -1.22 27.69 16.66
CA ASP A 131 -2.04 28.53 17.55
C ASP A 131 -3.56 28.37 17.33
N ASP A 132 -3.96 28.02 16.10
CA ASP A 132 -5.36 27.78 15.74
C ASP A 132 -5.84 26.34 16.08
N GLY A 133 -4.94 25.47 16.54
CA GLY A 133 -5.21 24.08 16.85
C GLY A 133 -5.55 23.19 15.64
N LYS A 134 -5.37 23.69 14.41
CA LYS A 134 -5.77 22.98 13.18
C LYS A 134 -4.64 22.21 12.52
N SER A 135 -3.42 22.38 12.95
CA SER A 135 -2.28 21.61 12.47
C SER A 135 -1.26 21.38 13.57
N ALA A 136 -0.43 20.38 13.36
CA ALA A 136 0.70 20.12 14.24
C ALA A 136 1.90 19.59 13.45
N GLU A 137 3.07 19.86 14.01
CA GLU A 137 4.34 19.22 13.67
C GLU A 137 4.66 18.18 14.73
N VAL A 138 4.76 16.93 14.34
CA VAL A 138 5.23 15.84 15.18
C VAL A 138 6.68 15.57 14.81
N ALA A 139 7.61 16.11 15.59
CA ALA A 139 9.03 15.86 15.44
C ALA A 139 9.34 14.46 15.99
N ALA A 140 10.07 13.67 15.25
CA ALA A 140 10.35 12.28 15.58
C ALA A 140 11.74 11.84 15.12
N CYS A 141 12.28 10.85 15.80
CA CYS A 141 13.39 10.05 15.33
C CYS A 141 12.87 8.81 14.63
N ILE A 142 13.35 8.51 13.43
CA ILE A 142 13.02 7.30 12.68
C ILE A 142 14.21 6.35 12.61
N ASP A 143 13.93 5.08 12.39
CA ASP A 143 14.93 4.09 11.98
C ASP A 143 14.54 3.49 10.63
N ASN A 144 15.38 2.65 10.06
CA ASN A 144 15.11 1.99 8.80
C ASN A 144 13.82 1.17 8.88
N GLN A 145 12.95 1.40 7.93
CA GLN A 145 11.82 0.52 7.67
C GLN A 145 12.32 -0.71 6.92
N GLU A 146 11.98 -1.89 7.42
CA GLU A 146 12.34 -3.13 6.74
C GLU A 146 11.43 -3.35 5.53
N ILE A 147 12.07 -3.49 4.34
CA ILE A 147 11.42 -3.65 3.04
C ILE A 147 11.97 -4.92 2.40
N LEU A 148 11.09 -5.76 1.83
CA LEU A 148 11.48 -6.91 1.04
C LEU A 148 11.32 -6.64 -0.47
N PRO A 149 12.23 -7.10 -1.33
CA PRO A 149 13.48 -7.78 -0.98
C PRO A 149 14.43 -6.84 -0.22
N SER A 150 15.06 -7.38 0.80
CA SER A 150 15.88 -6.56 1.71
C SER A 150 17.03 -5.89 0.96
N GLN A 151 17.12 -4.57 1.10
CA GLN A 151 18.32 -3.79 0.80
C GLN A 151 19.04 -3.38 2.10
N TYR A 152 18.55 -3.89 3.23
CA TYR A 152 19.04 -3.54 4.55
C TYR A 152 20.33 -4.31 4.86
N ASP A 153 21.38 -3.59 5.16
CA ASP A 153 22.70 -4.13 5.48
C ASP A 153 22.90 -4.45 6.97
N GLY A 154 21.84 -4.32 7.78
CA GLY A 154 21.87 -4.53 9.23
C GLY A 154 22.28 -3.30 10.03
N ASN A 155 22.70 -2.21 9.39
CA ASN A 155 23.07 -0.98 10.08
C ASN A 155 21.82 -0.14 10.39
N ARG A 156 21.78 0.43 11.58
CA ARG A 156 20.80 1.47 11.92
C ARG A 156 21.18 2.77 11.21
N TRP A 157 20.15 3.43 10.66
CA TRP A 157 20.30 4.77 10.09
C TRP A 157 19.27 5.71 10.72
N PRO A 158 19.39 5.98 12.03
CA PRO A 158 18.47 6.88 12.68
C PRO A 158 18.55 8.26 12.05
N ASN A 159 17.41 8.87 11.89
CA ASN A 159 17.30 10.20 11.29
C ASN A 159 16.17 10.98 11.94
N ALA A 160 16.22 12.29 11.82
CA ALA A 160 15.18 13.19 12.27
C ALA A 160 14.18 13.45 11.18
N VAL A 161 12.89 13.40 11.52
CA VAL A 161 11.79 13.76 10.62
C VAL A 161 10.75 14.60 11.33
N VAL A 162 9.93 15.28 10.54
CA VAL A 162 8.69 15.90 10.99
C VAL A 162 7.53 15.31 10.20
N PHE A 163 6.48 14.91 10.91
CA PHE A 163 5.17 14.65 10.34
C PHE A 163 4.34 15.92 10.44
N TRP A 164 3.90 16.46 9.32
CA TRP A 164 2.96 17.56 9.28
C TRP A 164 1.54 16.99 9.23
N VAL A 165 0.77 17.26 10.28
CA VAL A 165 -0.57 16.66 10.47
C VAL A 165 -1.60 17.78 10.53
N ASP A 166 -2.66 17.67 9.74
CA ASP A 166 -3.75 18.64 9.69
C ASP A 166 -5.03 18.06 10.31
N LEU A 167 -5.74 18.85 11.08
CA LEU A 167 -7.11 18.57 11.55
C LEU A 167 -8.09 19.03 10.49
N MET A 168 -8.73 18.08 9.82
CA MET A 168 -9.66 18.35 8.75
C MET A 168 -11.05 18.74 9.29
N ASP A 169 -11.91 19.30 8.44
CA ASP A 169 -13.28 19.75 8.81
C ASP A 169 -14.18 18.56 9.26
N ASP A 170 -13.85 17.33 8.83
CA ASP A 170 -14.52 16.10 9.29
C ASP A 170 -14.06 15.63 10.69
N GLY A 171 -13.16 16.37 11.33
CA GLY A 171 -12.60 16.06 12.63
C GLY A 171 -11.48 15.04 12.64
N LEU A 172 -11.09 14.49 11.47
CA LEU A 172 -9.98 13.56 11.35
C LEU A 172 -8.65 14.30 11.25
N ARG A 173 -7.60 13.69 11.78
CA ARG A 173 -6.23 14.17 11.62
C ARG A 173 -5.56 13.38 10.51
N ARG A 174 -5.12 14.10 9.45
CA ARG A 174 -4.45 13.49 8.31
C ARG A 174 -3.02 13.97 8.19
N VAL A 175 -2.11 13.04 7.96
CA VAL A 175 -0.73 13.38 7.64
C VAL A 175 -0.70 13.98 6.22
N ARG A 176 -0.18 15.20 6.13
CA ARG A 176 -0.02 15.92 4.87
C ARG A 176 1.35 15.66 4.24
N ALA A 177 2.37 15.52 5.08
CA ALA A 177 3.73 15.28 4.63
C ALA A 177 4.56 14.63 5.74
N VAL A 178 5.60 13.93 5.34
CA VAL A 178 6.71 13.49 6.18
C VAL A 178 8.01 13.89 5.47
N GLY A 179 8.95 14.43 6.21
CA GLY A 179 10.22 14.84 5.64
C GLY A 179 11.22 15.31 6.67
N PRO A 180 12.44 15.70 6.24
CA PRO A 180 13.43 16.23 7.14
C PRO A 180 12.91 17.50 7.82
N PRO A 181 13.26 17.75 9.09
CA PRO A 181 12.92 18.98 9.76
C PRO A 181 13.58 20.18 9.06
N PRO A 182 12.95 21.37 9.13
CA PRO A 182 13.63 22.59 8.70
C PRO A 182 14.90 22.80 9.54
N GLU A 183 16.01 23.10 8.90
CA GLU A 183 17.30 23.32 9.59
C GLU A 183 17.51 24.76 10.06
N PRO A 184 17.99 25.02 11.29
CA PRO A 184 18.11 24.08 12.41
C PRO A 184 16.76 23.88 13.11
N PHE A 185 16.40 22.62 13.42
CA PHE A 185 15.20 22.32 14.21
C PHE A 185 15.61 22.20 15.70
N ARG A 186 15.12 23.11 16.55
CA ARG A 186 15.39 23.08 17.98
C ARG A 186 14.16 22.63 18.75
N LEU A 187 14.35 21.64 19.61
CA LEU A 187 13.33 21.21 20.55
C LEU A 187 13.04 22.30 21.60
N ALA A 188 11.96 22.18 22.34
CA ALA A 188 11.52 23.17 23.33
C ALA A 188 12.58 23.41 24.43
N ASP A 189 13.42 22.46 24.74
CA ASP A 189 14.55 22.57 25.69
C ASP A 189 15.80 23.20 25.08
N GLY A 190 15.76 23.59 23.80
CA GLY A 190 16.86 24.19 23.06
C GLY A 190 17.81 23.18 22.40
N THR A 191 17.63 21.87 22.61
CA THR A 191 18.40 20.82 21.95
C THR A 191 18.12 20.82 20.45
N GLU A 192 19.15 20.66 19.63
CA GLU A 192 18.99 20.53 18.19
C GLU A 192 18.63 19.09 17.82
N LEU A 193 17.59 18.92 17.04
CA LEU A 193 17.15 17.61 16.54
C LEU A 193 18.00 17.22 15.33
N THR A 194 18.93 16.33 15.54
CA THR A 194 19.86 15.83 14.52
C THR A 194 19.85 14.31 14.45
N ALA A 195 20.57 13.73 13.49
CA ALA A 195 20.76 12.27 13.42
C ALA A 195 21.48 11.75 14.69
N GLU A 196 22.49 12.48 15.18
CA GLU A 196 23.24 12.12 16.40
C GLU A 196 22.34 12.13 17.64
N TYR A 197 21.39 13.07 17.73
CA TYR A 197 20.36 13.05 18.77
C TYR A 197 19.54 11.77 18.67
N CYS A 198 19.11 11.42 17.47
CA CYS A 198 18.29 10.23 17.21
C CYS A 198 19.02 8.91 17.48
N ASP A 199 20.36 8.87 17.42
CA ASP A 199 21.15 7.71 17.84
C ASP A 199 20.93 7.34 19.32
N THR A 200 20.55 8.30 20.14
CA THR A 200 20.33 8.11 21.59
C THR A 200 18.88 7.76 21.95
N VAL A 201 17.94 7.89 20.99
CA VAL A 201 16.53 7.67 21.23
C VAL A 201 16.17 6.21 20.94
N PRO A 202 15.51 5.50 21.88
CA PRO A 202 15.01 4.15 21.60
C PRO A 202 13.84 4.23 20.61
N ILE A 203 13.96 3.49 19.52
CA ILE A 203 12.92 3.41 18.48
C ILE A 203 12.39 2.00 18.44
N HIS A 204 11.12 1.83 18.78
CA HIS A 204 10.45 0.53 18.81
C HIS A 204 9.96 0.16 17.40
N ARG A 205 10.17 -1.10 17.02
CA ARG A 205 9.73 -1.65 15.75
C ARG A 205 8.52 -2.56 15.92
N ALA A 206 7.63 -2.49 14.95
CA ALA A 206 6.54 -3.43 14.81
C ALA A 206 6.63 -4.14 13.45
N VAL A 207 6.11 -5.36 13.39
CA VAL A 207 6.03 -6.16 12.17
C VAL A 207 4.61 -6.67 11.98
N PHE A 208 4.27 -6.99 10.75
CA PHE A 208 3.00 -7.62 10.41
C PHE A 208 3.09 -9.14 10.54
N GLU A 209 2.08 -9.75 11.16
CA GLU A 209 1.90 -11.20 11.20
C GLU A 209 0.53 -11.58 10.59
N PRO A 210 0.51 -12.39 9.53
CA PRO A 210 1.67 -12.94 8.82
C PRO A 210 2.47 -11.86 8.06
N VAL A 211 3.75 -12.17 7.80
CA VAL A 211 4.61 -11.33 6.97
C VAL A 211 3.98 -11.17 5.58
N PRO A 212 3.92 -9.96 5.01
CA PRO A 212 3.36 -9.72 3.69
C PRO A 212 4.02 -10.52 2.58
N ASP A 213 3.22 -11.01 1.64
CA ASP A 213 3.67 -11.89 0.56
C ASP A 213 4.21 -11.07 -0.63
N LEU A 214 5.54 -10.99 -0.72
CA LEU A 214 6.22 -10.35 -1.84
C LEU A 214 5.93 -11.03 -3.18
N ALA A 215 5.76 -12.36 -3.20
CA ALA A 215 5.49 -13.09 -4.43
C ALA A 215 4.09 -12.75 -4.97
N ALA A 216 3.09 -12.70 -4.10
CA ALA A 216 1.74 -12.31 -4.47
C ALA A 216 1.67 -10.86 -5.01
N LEU A 217 2.45 -9.93 -4.42
CA LEU A 217 2.57 -8.57 -4.97
C LEU A 217 3.29 -8.59 -6.32
N GLY A 218 4.32 -9.43 -6.47
CA GLY A 218 5.10 -9.56 -7.71
C GLY A 218 4.32 -10.16 -8.89
N GLU A 219 3.21 -10.85 -8.64
CA GLU A 219 2.29 -11.36 -9.67
C GLU A 219 1.38 -10.28 -10.25
N LYS A 220 1.26 -9.13 -9.57
CA LYS A 220 0.46 -7.98 -10.03
C LYS A 220 1.19 -7.18 -11.09
N ASP A 221 0.42 -6.55 -11.97
CA ASP A 221 0.94 -5.52 -12.86
C ASP A 221 0.50 -4.12 -12.41
N ARG A 222 0.98 -3.08 -13.09
CA ARG A 222 0.62 -1.69 -12.77
C ARG A 222 -0.88 -1.39 -12.88
N GLY A 223 -1.63 -2.20 -13.64
CA GLY A 223 -3.07 -2.05 -13.83
C GLY A 223 -3.88 -2.56 -12.64
N ASP A 224 -3.28 -3.45 -11.84
CA ASP A 224 -3.90 -4.04 -10.66
C ASP A 224 -3.84 -3.12 -9.42
N VAL A 225 -3.08 -2.02 -9.50
CA VAL A 225 -3.04 -1.03 -8.41
C VAL A 225 -4.36 -0.27 -8.35
N VAL A 226 -5.10 -0.49 -7.27
CA VAL A 226 -6.36 0.21 -7.00
C VAL A 226 -6.05 1.63 -6.52
N PRO A 227 -6.41 2.69 -7.27
CA PRO A 227 -6.14 4.06 -6.87
C PRO A 227 -7.13 4.53 -5.79
N PRO A 228 -6.83 5.64 -5.07
CA PRO A 228 -7.82 6.28 -4.24
C PRO A 228 -9.02 6.73 -5.08
N PRO A 229 -10.26 6.64 -4.55
CA PRO A 229 -11.44 7.16 -5.23
C PRO A 229 -11.29 8.67 -5.42
N SER A 230 -11.69 9.17 -6.58
CA SER A 230 -11.64 10.62 -6.85
C SER A 230 -12.40 11.40 -5.78
N PRO A 231 -11.86 12.52 -5.27
CA PRO A 231 -12.58 13.34 -4.31
C PRO A 231 -13.89 13.82 -4.93
N SER A 232 -14.98 13.72 -4.16
CA SER A 232 -16.28 14.24 -4.62
C SER A 232 -16.16 15.76 -4.84
N PRO A 233 -16.73 16.31 -5.92
CA PRO A 233 -16.62 17.72 -6.27
C PRO A 233 -17.22 18.68 -5.24
N SER A 234 -17.89 18.18 -4.21
CA SER A 234 -18.51 18.96 -3.13
C SER A 234 -17.54 19.39 -2.00
N ALA A 235 -16.27 19.00 -2.05
CA ALA A 235 -15.29 19.27 -0.98
C ALA A 235 -14.38 20.47 -1.28
N THR A 236 -14.65 21.23 -2.34
CA THR A 236 -13.91 22.46 -2.69
C THR A 236 -14.80 23.67 -2.46
N SER A 237 -14.93 24.09 -1.23
CA SER A 237 -15.52 25.40 -0.88
C SER A 237 -14.68 26.03 0.22
#